data_6f1a6697ba93aed1240e41c553070957
#
_entry.id   6f1a6697ba93aed1240e41c553070957
#
_cell.length_a   1.000
_cell.length_b   1.000
_cell.length_c   1.000
_cell.angle_alpha   90.00
_cell.angle_beta   90.00
_cell.angle_gamma   90.00
#
_symmetry.space_group_name_H-M   'P 1'
#
loop_
_entity.id
_entity.type
_entity.pdbx_description
1 polymer ?
#
loop_
_entity_poly.entity_id
_entity_poly.type
_entity_poly.pdbx_seq_one_letter_code
_entity_poly.pdbx_strand_id
1 'polypeptide(L)'
;MQTDKRAAVRTKEIESKTNVVASVEFVVRAALHDAAEDDFVHSIAGRIIAEPENRGEKDAGQISASLVQFGEALDHGIGAERLGDGISGDISEYWEHLFDVETGYPKEEIQNEFEVVDLDLLIIDHVAIYPEFRGLRIAEFAIRRTIDIFGSGCGLVACKPWPLQFTPSVADDQEALKRLALPNVSKGEAIRKLRSYWSRLGFWPLGNTGIYLLSVSQRGCDLSSQDRGRGLQ
;
A
#
# COMPACT_ATOMS: atom_id res chain seq x y z
N MET A 1 7.10 21.31 -19.28
CA MET A 1 5.88 21.91 -18.70
C MET A 1 5.14 20.77 -18.00
N GLN A 2 5.35 20.66 -16.68
CA GLN A 2 4.78 19.57 -15.87
C GLN A 2 3.27 19.79 -15.75
N THR A 3 2.47 18.92 -16.32
CA THR A 3 1.04 18.87 -16.05
C THR A 3 0.81 18.07 -14.77
N ASP A 4 0.64 18.81 -13.68
CA ASP A 4 0.24 18.28 -12.37
C ASP A 4 -1.26 17.86 -12.45
N LYS A 5 -1.51 16.58 -12.71
CA LYS A 5 -2.88 16.03 -12.65
C LYS A 5 -3.19 15.68 -11.18
N ARG A 6 -3.73 16.64 -10.44
CA ARG A 6 -4.35 16.38 -9.14
C ARG A 6 -5.73 15.76 -9.34
N ALA A 7 -5.84 14.48 -9.11
CA ALA A 7 -7.14 13.81 -9.01
C ALA A 7 -7.57 13.78 -7.53
N ALA A 8 -8.44 14.69 -7.15
CA ALA A 8 -9.08 14.67 -5.84
C ALA A 8 -10.30 13.73 -5.88
N VAL A 9 -10.22 12.60 -5.18
CA VAL A 9 -11.35 11.66 -5.02
C VAL A 9 -11.93 11.86 -3.62
N ARG A 10 -13.09 12.53 -3.54
CA ARG A 10 -13.86 12.63 -2.29
C ARG A 10 -14.56 11.31 -1.98
N THR A 11 -14.37 10.79 -0.78
CA THR A 11 -14.90 9.50 -0.33
C THR A 11 -15.94 9.67 0.78
N LYS A 12 -16.92 8.75 0.77
CA LYS A 12 -18.06 8.63 1.68
C LYS A 12 -17.70 8.74 3.18
N GLU A 13 -18.62 9.36 3.92
CA GLU A 13 -18.62 9.52 5.36
C GLU A 13 -18.35 8.20 6.10
N ILE A 14 -17.40 8.27 7.01
CA ILE A 14 -17.11 7.21 7.98
C ILE A 14 -17.94 7.57 9.22
N GLU A 15 -19.09 6.94 9.40
CA GLU A 15 -19.80 6.97 10.68
C GLU A 15 -19.00 6.20 11.73
N SER A 16 -18.02 6.87 12.32
CA SER A 16 -17.41 6.46 13.58
C SER A 16 -18.01 7.34 14.70
N LYS A 17 -17.94 6.87 15.95
CA LYS A 17 -18.42 7.59 17.16
C LYS A 17 -17.81 9.00 17.38
N THR A 18 -17.01 9.46 16.48
CA THR A 18 -16.48 10.82 16.35
C THR A 18 -16.82 11.29 14.94
N ASN A 19 -17.55 12.41 14.82
CA ASN A 19 -17.90 13.05 13.54
C ASN A 19 -16.65 13.60 12.84
N VAL A 20 -15.81 12.71 12.31
CA VAL A 20 -14.62 13.06 11.52
C VAL A 20 -14.79 12.51 10.13
N VAL A 21 -14.88 13.39 9.14
CA VAL A 21 -14.79 13.04 7.73
C VAL A 21 -13.32 12.94 7.37
N ALA A 22 -12.93 11.90 6.66
CA ALA A 22 -11.56 11.75 6.19
C ALA A 22 -11.53 11.52 4.67
N SER A 23 -10.51 12.06 4.03
CA SER A 23 -10.24 11.91 2.60
C SER A 23 -8.76 11.64 2.37
N VAL A 24 -8.41 11.18 1.18
CA VAL A 24 -7.03 11.05 0.74
C VAL A 24 -6.87 11.69 -0.63
N GLU A 25 -5.84 12.53 -0.76
CA GLU A 25 -5.41 13.12 -2.03
C GLU A 25 -4.19 12.37 -2.52
N PHE A 26 -4.23 11.86 -3.74
CA PHE A 26 -3.12 11.13 -4.33
C PHE A 26 -2.40 11.97 -5.39
N VAL A 27 -1.07 11.87 -5.37
CA VAL A 27 -0.18 12.33 -6.42
C VAL A 27 0.53 11.11 -6.99
N VAL A 28 0.36 10.86 -8.28
CA VAL A 28 1.05 9.80 -8.99
C VAL A 28 2.16 10.40 -9.82
N ARG A 29 3.35 9.84 -9.71
CA ARG A 29 4.49 10.19 -10.57
C ARG A 29 4.76 9.03 -11.51
N ALA A 30 4.74 9.35 -12.81
CA ALA A 30 5.12 8.46 -13.88
C ALA A 30 6.25 9.13 -14.67
N ALA A 31 7.21 8.36 -15.15
CA ALA A 31 8.22 8.83 -16.08
C ALA A 31 7.57 9.24 -17.43
N LEU A 32 8.24 10.06 -18.20
CA LEU A 32 7.78 10.48 -19.54
C LEU A 32 8.80 10.12 -20.62
N HIS A 33 9.65 9.12 -20.35
CA HIS A 33 10.69 8.67 -21.25
C HIS A 33 10.29 7.33 -21.87
N ASP A 34 10.57 7.18 -23.15
CA ASP A 34 10.26 5.93 -23.87
C ASP A 34 11.21 4.80 -23.40
N ALA A 35 10.64 3.76 -22.81
CA ALA A 35 11.25 2.44 -22.56
C ALA A 35 12.45 2.43 -21.58
N ALA A 36 12.45 3.28 -20.56
CA ALA A 36 13.31 3.07 -19.39
C ALA A 36 12.61 2.16 -18.38
N GLU A 37 13.37 1.46 -17.57
CA GLU A 37 12.83 0.59 -16.49
C GLU A 37 11.89 1.36 -15.55
N ASP A 38 12.12 2.66 -15.37
CA ASP A 38 11.31 3.57 -14.54
C ASP A 38 9.87 3.79 -15.07
N ASP A 39 9.60 3.49 -16.35
CA ASP A 39 8.27 3.71 -16.94
C ASP A 39 7.22 2.75 -16.40
N PHE A 40 7.64 1.60 -15.89
CA PHE A 40 6.76 0.55 -15.38
C PHE A 40 6.59 0.60 -13.86
N VAL A 41 7.14 1.63 -13.19
CA VAL A 41 6.97 1.82 -11.74
C VAL A 41 6.45 3.21 -11.44
N HIS A 42 5.22 3.25 -10.94
CA HIS A 42 4.54 4.49 -10.61
C HIS A 42 4.55 4.73 -9.11
N SER A 43 5.23 5.78 -8.66
CA SER A 43 5.21 6.18 -7.26
C SER A 43 3.91 6.91 -6.93
N ILE A 44 3.25 6.47 -5.88
CA ILE A 44 1.97 6.98 -5.39
C ILE A 44 2.19 7.58 -4.01
N ALA A 45 2.03 8.90 -3.89
CA ALA A 45 2.04 9.60 -2.61
C ALA A 45 0.62 10.05 -2.25
N GLY A 46 0.14 9.67 -1.08
CA GLY A 46 -1.17 10.06 -0.57
C GLY A 46 -1.07 10.94 0.67
N ARG A 47 -1.71 12.10 0.64
CA ARG A 47 -1.94 12.97 1.79
C ARG A 47 -3.29 12.65 2.40
N ILE A 48 -3.31 12.24 3.67
CA ILE A 48 -4.55 11.93 4.38
C ILE A 48 -5.01 13.19 5.10
N ILE A 49 -6.25 13.59 4.83
CA ILE A 49 -6.87 14.79 5.37
C ILE A 49 -8.05 14.36 6.24
N ALA A 50 -8.17 14.95 7.41
CA ALA A 50 -9.32 14.80 8.29
C ALA A 50 -10.01 16.15 8.49
N GLU A 51 -11.33 16.13 8.46
CA GLU A 51 -12.17 17.30 8.76
C GLU A 51 -12.98 17.02 10.03
N PRO A 52 -12.44 17.36 11.21
CA PRO A 52 -13.21 17.31 12.46
C PRO A 52 -14.33 18.34 12.42
N GLU A 53 -15.48 17.98 12.99
CA GLU A 53 -16.66 18.84 13.04
C GLU A 53 -16.31 20.26 13.50
N ASN A 54 -16.61 21.27 12.65
CA ASN A 54 -16.38 22.70 12.90
C ASN A 54 -14.91 23.16 13.05
N ARG A 55 -13.91 22.38 12.58
CA ARG A 55 -12.51 22.74 12.73
C ARG A 55 -11.72 22.87 11.42
N GLY A 56 -12.39 22.70 10.27
CA GLY A 56 -11.76 22.72 8.95
C GLY A 56 -10.81 21.53 8.72
N GLU A 57 -10.27 21.47 7.52
CA GLU A 57 -9.35 20.43 7.08
C GLU A 57 -8.02 20.48 7.83
N LYS A 58 -7.51 19.31 8.20
CA LYS A 58 -6.22 19.11 8.85
C LYS A 58 -5.48 17.93 8.24
N ASP A 59 -4.17 18.03 8.18
CA ASP A 59 -3.35 16.88 7.85
C ASP A 59 -3.48 15.80 8.93
N ALA A 60 -3.96 14.62 8.54
CA ALA A 60 -4.15 13.49 9.44
C ALA A 60 -3.06 12.42 9.28
N GLY A 61 -2.33 12.45 8.18
CA GLY A 61 -1.29 11.47 7.91
C GLY A 61 -0.88 11.39 6.45
N GLN A 62 -0.17 10.33 6.13
CA GLN A 62 0.29 10.06 4.77
C GLN A 62 0.30 8.56 4.48
N ILE A 63 0.19 8.21 3.20
CA ILE A 63 0.36 6.87 2.67
C ILE A 63 1.26 6.95 1.44
N SER A 64 2.13 5.96 1.27
CA SER A 64 2.97 5.81 0.08
C SER A 64 2.81 4.40 -0.45
N ALA A 65 2.75 4.29 -1.76
CA ALA A 65 2.66 3.04 -2.47
C ALA A 65 3.41 3.12 -3.80
N SER A 66 3.74 1.96 -4.36
CA SER A 66 4.35 1.80 -5.67
C SER A 66 3.52 0.82 -6.48
N LEU A 67 3.10 1.21 -7.68
CA LEU A 67 2.46 0.33 -8.65
C LEU A 67 3.51 -0.13 -9.64
N VAL A 68 3.74 -1.45 -9.70
CA VAL A 68 4.72 -2.07 -10.59
C VAL A 68 3.95 -2.85 -11.65
N GLN A 69 4.11 -2.43 -12.91
CA GLN A 69 3.45 -3.02 -14.08
C GLN A 69 4.34 -4.11 -14.70
N PHE A 70 4.47 -5.24 -14.02
CA PHE A 70 5.31 -6.34 -14.49
C PHE A 70 4.81 -6.95 -15.80
N GLY A 71 3.51 -7.03 -16.01
CA GLY A 71 2.92 -7.56 -17.24
C GLY A 71 3.34 -6.74 -18.46
N GLU A 72 3.19 -5.42 -18.38
CA GLU A 72 3.56 -4.51 -19.46
C GLU A 72 5.07 -4.49 -19.69
N ALA A 73 5.87 -4.51 -18.62
CA ALA A 73 7.32 -4.58 -18.73
C ALA A 73 7.80 -5.84 -19.48
N LEU A 74 7.21 -7.00 -19.18
CA LEU A 74 7.52 -8.24 -19.87
C LEU A 74 7.16 -8.18 -21.35
N ASP A 75 6.03 -7.58 -21.72
CA ASP A 75 5.61 -7.39 -23.11
C ASP A 75 6.59 -6.49 -23.88
N HIS A 76 7.28 -5.58 -23.19
CA HIS A 76 8.36 -4.75 -23.76
C HIS A 76 9.75 -5.42 -23.68
N GLY A 77 9.83 -6.68 -23.26
CA GLY A 77 11.09 -7.42 -23.15
C GLY A 77 11.98 -6.96 -21.98
N ILE A 78 11.40 -6.25 -21.02
CA ILE A 78 12.09 -5.84 -19.80
C ILE A 78 11.82 -6.88 -18.73
N GLY A 79 12.83 -7.68 -18.42
CA GLY A 79 12.77 -8.65 -17.34
C GLY A 79 12.72 -7.93 -15.99
N ALA A 80 12.07 -8.55 -15.05
CA ALA A 80 11.85 -7.96 -13.75
C ALA A 80 13.11 -7.78 -12.89
N GLU A 81 14.17 -8.54 -13.21
CA GLU A 81 15.51 -8.32 -12.63
C GLU A 81 15.99 -6.88 -12.92
N ARG A 82 15.76 -6.40 -14.14
CA ARG A 82 16.11 -5.02 -14.55
C ARG A 82 15.22 -3.98 -13.89
N LEU A 83 13.94 -4.27 -13.67
CA LEU A 83 13.03 -3.39 -12.91
C LEU A 83 13.45 -3.22 -11.45
N GLY A 84 13.97 -4.29 -10.84
CA GLY A 84 14.44 -4.26 -9.45
C GLY A 84 15.71 -3.42 -9.26
N ASP A 85 16.67 -3.54 -10.16
CA ASP A 85 17.98 -2.88 -10.05
C ASP A 85 17.92 -1.37 -10.33
N GLY A 86 16.99 -0.93 -11.20
CA GLY A 86 16.89 0.47 -11.62
C GLY A 86 16.22 1.41 -10.60
N ILE A 87 15.34 0.91 -9.73
CA ILE A 87 14.38 1.77 -9.02
C ILE A 87 14.54 1.80 -7.51
N SER A 88 14.65 0.67 -6.86
CA SER A 88 15.04 0.54 -5.45
C SER A 88 15.31 -0.92 -5.10
N GLY A 89 16.29 -1.16 -4.22
CA GLY A 89 16.57 -2.51 -3.71
C GLY A 89 15.38 -3.17 -3.01
N ASP A 90 14.36 -2.41 -2.68
CA ASP A 90 13.12 -2.93 -2.05
C ASP A 90 12.23 -3.66 -3.08
N ILE A 91 12.16 -3.20 -4.35
CA ILE A 91 11.34 -3.82 -5.39
C ILE A 91 11.94 -5.16 -5.83
N SER A 92 13.28 -5.25 -5.96
CA SER A 92 13.95 -6.51 -6.29
C SER A 92 13.68 -7.61 -5.25
N GLU A 93 13.59 -7.26 -3.96
CA GLU A 93 13.25 -8.23 -2.92
C GLU A 93 11.85 -8.83 -3.12
N TYR A 94 10.84 -8.03 -3.49
CA TYR A 94 9.51 -8.55 -3.81
C TYR A 94 9.57 -9.49 -5.01
N TRP A 95 10.30 -9.07 -6.05
CA TRP A 95 10.44 -9.89 -7.25
C TRP A 95 11.07 -11.26 -6.94
N GLU A 96 12.21 -11.29 -6.29
CA GLU A 96 12.93 -12.52 -5.96
C GLU A 96 12.07 -13.51 -5.14
N HIS A 97 11.18 -13.00 -4.30
CA HIS A 97 10.32 -13.84 -3.49
C HIS A 97 9.04 -14.27 -4.17
N LEU A 98 8.48 -13.47 -5.07
CA LEU A 98 7.16 -13.71 -5.67
C LEU A 98 7.23 -14.41 -7.02
N PHE A 99 8.26 -14.10 -7.81
CA PHE A 99 8.32 -14.55 -9.20
C PHE A 99 9.50 -15.50 -9.43
N ASP A 100 9.36 -16.33 -10.45
CA ASP A 100 10.42 -17.16 -10.96
C ASP A 100 11.29 -16.33 -11.93
N VAL A 101 12.60 -16.29 -11.66
CA VAL A 101 13.54 -15.42 -12.39
C VAL A 101 13.69 -15.84 -13.86
N GLU A 102 13.55 -17.13 -14.16
CA GLU A 102 13.73 -17.64 -15.52
C GLU A 102 12.49 -17.40 -16.41
N THR A 103 11.31 -17.55 -15.81
CA THR A 103 10.04 -17.47 -16.55
C THR A 103 9.34 -16.13 -16.46
N GLY A 104 9.62 -15.35 -15.40
CA GLY A 104 8.94 -14.10 -15.11
C GLY A 104 7.51 -14.26 -14.54
N TYR A 105 7.04 -15.51 -14.35
CA TYR A 105 5.73 -15.79 -13.80
C TYR A 105 5.77 -15.96 -12.26
N PRO A 106 4.64 -15.80 -11.57
CA PRO A 106 4.56 -16.10 -10.14
C PRO A 106 5.00 -17.52 -9.86
N LYS A 107 5.77 -17.73 -8.78
CA LYS A 107 6.15 -19.05 -8.31
C LYS A 107 4.94 -19.92 -8.07
N GLU A 108 5.07 -21.23 -8.24
CA GLU A 108 3.95 -22.17 -8.13
C GLU A 108 3.23 -22.08 -6.78
N GLU A 109 3.99 -21.93 -5.68
CA GLU A 109 3.41 -21.73 -4.34
C GLU A 109 2.58 -20.44 -4.25
N ILE A 110 3.04 -19.35 -4.87
CA ILE A 110 2.31 -18.07 -4.90
C ILE A 110 1.05 -18.20 -5.75
N GLN A 111 1.16 -18.82 -6.91
CA GLN A 111 0.03 -19.06 -7.81
C GLN A 111 -1.06 -19.88 -7.14
N ASN A 112 -0.67 -20.96 -6.43
CA ASN A 112 -1.62 -21.86 -5.79
C ASN A 112 -2.28 -21.26 -4.56
N GLU A 113 -1.57 -20.44 -3.79
CA GLU A 113 -2.09 -19.84 -2.55
C GLU A 113 -2.96 -18.60 -2.80
N PHE A 114 -2.58 -17.76 -3.79
CA PHE A 114 -3.20 -16.46 -4.01
C PHE A 114 -4.03 -16.37 -5.29
N GLU A 115 -4.07 -17.41 -6.14
CA GLU A 115 -4.81 -17.41 -7.42
C GLU A 115 -4.49 -16.18 -8.25
N VAL A 116 -3.20 -15.93 -8.49
CA VAL A 116 -2.71 -14.73 -9.18
C VAL A 116 -3.17 -14.72 -10.63
N VAL A 117 -3.98 -13.75 -11.01
CA VAL A 117 -4.58 -13.63 -12.35
C VAL A 117 -3.83 -12.61 -13.20
N ASP A 118 -3.16 -11.65 -12.57
CA ASP A 118 -2.42 -10.57 -13.21
C ASP A 118 -1.02 -10.48 -12.61
N LEU A 119 -0.05 -10.02 -13.39
CA LEU A 119 1.34 -9.93 -12.94
C LEU A 119 1.66 -8.63 -12.21
N ASP A 120 0.82 -7.61 -12.36
CA ASP A 120 1.05 -6.31 -11.75
C ASP A 120 0.94 -6.38 -10.23
N LEU A 121 1.79 -5.60 -9.56
CA LEU A 121 1.94 -5.60 -8.12
C LEU A 121 1.74 -4.19 -7.55
N LEU A 122 0.81 -4.06 -6.60
CA LEU A 122 0.70 -2.85 -5.79
C LEU A 122 1.45 -3.05 -4.47
N ILE A 123 2.51 -2.30 -4.24
CA ILE A 123 3.28 -2.33 -3.00
C ILE A 123 2.84 -1.15 -2.11
N ILE A 124 2.39 -1.42 -0.89
CA ILE A 124 2.14 -0.38 0.10
C ILE A 124 3.40 -0.20 0.94
N ASP A 125 4.13 0.88 0.69
CA ASP A 125 5.43 1.14 1.30
C ASP A 125 5.28 1.53 2.76
N HIS A 126 4.42 2.53 3.04
CA HIS A 126 4.12 2.92 4.41
C HIS A 126 2.79 3.65 4.56
N VAL A 127 2.25 3.61 5.76
CA VAL A 127 1.11 4.42 6.20
C VAL A 127 1.44 5.02 7.56
N ALA A 128 1.30 6.33 7.69
CA ALA A 128 1.53 7.04 8.95
C ALA A 128 0.34 7.93 9.29
N ILE A 129 -0.22 7.76 10.50
CA ILE A 129 -1.31 8.60 11.02
C ILE A 129 -0.77 9.43 12.18
N TYR A 130 -1.03 10.73 12.14
CA TYR A 130 -0.63 11.65 13.20
C TYR A 130 -1.37 11.35 14.51
N PRO A 131 -0.75 11.64 15.68
CA PRO A 131 -1.22 11.18 16.98
C PRO A 131 -2.69 11.53 17.27
N GLU A 132 -3.11 12.74 16.90
CA GLU A 132 -4.47 13.23 17.16
C GLU A 132 -5.58 12.47 16.41
N PHE A 133 -5.21 11.74 15.33
CA PHE A 133 -6.15 11.00 14.49
C PHE A 133 -6.03 9.48 14.61
N ARG A 134 -5.19 8.99 15.55
CA ARG A 134 -5.06 7.55 15.80
C ARG A 134 -6.30 6.98 16.47
N GLY A 135 -6.54 5.70 16.28
CA GLY A 135 -7.70 5.00 16.84
C GLY A 135 -9.00 5.21 16.09
N LEU A 136 -9.04 6.08 15.08
CA LEU A 136 -10.22 6.38 14.24
C LEU A 136 -10.34 5.48 12.99
N ARG A 137 -9.54 4.43 12.88
CA ARG A 137 -9.47 3.52 11.72
C ARG A 137 -9.10 4.20 10.38
N ILE A 138 -8.62 5.43 10.41
CA ILE A 138 -8.28 6.21 9.20
C ILE A 138 -7.21 5.48 8.36
N ALA A 139 -6.18 4.87 9.00
CA ALA A 139 -5.18 4.09 8.28
C ALA A 139 -5.79 2.92 7.50
N GLU A 140 -6.73 2.18 8.11
CA GLU A 140 -7.43 1.07 7.46
C GLU A 140 -8.18 1.54 6.21
N PHE A 141 -8.93 2.64 6.32
CA PHE A 141 -9.67 3.20 5.20
C PHE A 141 -8.75 3.74 4.10
N ALA A 142 -7.64 4.39 4.47
CA ALA A 142 -6.65 4.86 3.51
C ALA A 142 -6.03 3.71 2.73
N ILE A 143 -5.64 2.62 3.42
CA ILE A 143 -5.11 1.40 2.78
C ILE A 143 -6.15 0.80 1.82
N ARG A 144 -7.37 0.57 2.30
CA ARG A 144 -8.45 0.00 1.47
C ARG A 144 -8.71 0.86 0.24
N ARG A 145 -8.74 2.18 0.41
CA ARG A 145 -8.99 3.11 -0.69
C ARG A 145 -7.85 3.13 -1.70
N THR A 146 -6.61 3.05 -1.24
CA THR A 146 -5.44 2.91 -2.11
C THR A 146 -5.55 1.65 -2.97
N ILE A 147 -5.91 0.52 -2.35
CA ILE A 147 -6.11 -0.74 -3.06
C ILE A 147 -7.30 -0.65 -4.04
N ASP A 148 -8.42 -0.03 -3.65
CA ASP A 148 -9.59 0.12 -4.51
C ASP A 148 -9.31 0.95 -5.77
N ILE A 149 -8.41 1.95 -5.67
CA ILE A 149 -8.10 2.85 -6.77
C ILE A 149 -6.99 2.27 -7.66
N PHE A 150 -5.92 1.75 -7.05
CA PHE A 150 -4.70 1.38 -7.76
C PHE A 150 -4.48 -0.14 -7.88
N GLY A 151 -5.18 -0.95 -7.11
CA GLY A 151 -5.07 -2.40 -7.16
C GLY A 151 -5.91 -3.05 -8.26
N SER A 152 -6.75 -2.28 -8.99
CA SER A 152 -7.48 -2.80 -10.13
C SER A 152 -6.51 -3.13 -11.27
N GLY A 153 -6.45 -4.38 -11.66
CA GLY A 153 -5.47 -4.88 -12.64
C GLY A 153 -4.20 -5.46 -12.00
N CYS A 154 -4.06 -5.38 -10.66
CA CYS A 154 -2.98 -6.09 -9.98
C CYS A 154 -3.43 -7.51 -9.58
N GLY A 155 -2.53 -8.48 -9.69
CA GLY A 155 -2.74 -9.81 -9.15
C GLY A 155 -2.61 -9.84 -7.64
N LEU A 156 -1.66 -9.07 -7.11
CA LEU A 156 -1.31 -9.02 -5.71
C LEU A 156 -1.15 -7.59 -5.19
N VAL A 157 -1.44 -7.43 -3.90
CA VAL A 157 -0.99 -6.28 -3.10
C VAL A 157 0.01 -6.78 -2.07
N ALA A 158 1.15 -6.12 -1.97
CA ALA A 158 2.22 -6.48 -1.04
C ALA A 158 2.51 -5.36 -0.04
N CYS A 159 3.01 -5.72 1.12
CA CYS A 159 3.64 -4.80 2.06
C CYS A 159 4.70 -5.51 2.90
N LYS A 160 5.61 -4.73 3.47
CA LYS A 160 6.60 -5.22 4.44
C LYS A 160 6.39 -4.51 5.77
N PRO A 161 5.67 -5.12 6.74
CA PRO A 161 5.39 -4.51 8.03
C PRO A 161 6.67 -4.15 8.80
N TRP A 162 7.15 -2.94 8.64
CA TRP A 162 8.35 -2.42 9.29
C TRP A 162 8.03 -1.13 10.05
N PRO A 163 8.46 -1.00 11.32
CA PRO A 163 8.15 0.18 12.12
C PRO A 163 8.96 1.38 11.67
N LEU A 164 8.30 2.48 11.33
CA LEU A 164 8.90 3.70 10.79
C LEU A 164 10.02 4.27 11.67
N GLN A 165 9.93 4.17 13.00
CA GLN A 165 10.96 4.66 13.92
C GLN A 165 12.30 3.93 13.79
N PHE A 166 12.35 2.80 13.09
CA PHE A 166 13.57 2.04 12.82
C PHE A 166 13.97 2.06 11.33
N THR A 167 13.29 2.88 10.53
CA THR A 167 13.66 3.16 9.13
C THR A 167 14.70 4.27 9.13
N PRO A 168 15.87 4.11 8.49
CA PRO A 168 16.95 5.11 8.55
C PRO A 168 16.49 6.51 8.19
N SER A 169 15.73 6.70 7.10
CA SER A 169 15.25 8.00 6.65
C SER A 169 14.33 8.71 7.65
N VAL A 170 13.65 7.98 8.53
CA VAL A 170 12.79 8.55 9.58
C VAL A 170 13.55 8.65 10.91
N ALA A 171 14.40 7.67 11.22
CA ALA A 171 15.18 7.65 12.46
C ALA A 171 16.14 8.85 12.57
N ASP A 172 16.67 9.32 11.43
CA ASP A 172 17.58 10.47 11.35
C ASP A 172 16.84 11.81 11.25
N ASP A 173 15.51 11.80 10.97
CA ASP A 173 14.69 13.00 10.88
C ASP A 173 13.95 13.29 12.21
N GLN A 174 14.52 14.20 12.98
CA GLN A 174 13.99 14.61 14.29
C GLN A 174 12.61 15.30 14.19
N GLU A 175 12.32 15.98 13.09
CA GLU A 175 11.01 16.63 12.88
C GLU A 175 9.94 15.58 12.55
N ALA A 176 10.26 14.62 11.68
CA ALA A 176 9.38 13.50 11.39
C ALA A 176 9.09 12.68 12.65
N LEU A 177 10.10 12.37 13.46
CA LEU A 177 9.92 11.65 14.72
C LEU A 177 9.01 12.39 15.70
N LYS A 178 9.20 13.72 15.86
CA LYS A 178 8.33 14.55 16.69
C LYS A 178 6.89 14.61 16.17
N ARG A 179 6.73 14.80 14.86
CA ARG A 179 5.43 14.88 14.20
C ARG A 179 4.67 13.55 14.30
N LEU A 180 5.37 12.45 14.12
CA LEU A 180 4.79 11.12 14.21
C LEU A 180 4.57 10.69 15.66
N ALA A 181 5.33 11.19 16.64
CA ALA A 181 5.28 10.80 18.04
C ALA A 181 5.04 9.28 18.21
N LEU A 182 5.95 8.49 17.60
CA LEU A 182 5.83 7.03 17.58
C LEU A 182 6.08 6.45 18.97
N PRO A 183 5.40 5.35 19.33
CA PRO A 183 5.55 4.74 20.66
C PRO A 183 7.00 4.29 20.90
N ASN A 184 7.51 4.57 22.09
CA ASN A 184 8.80 4.06 22.52
C ASN A 184 8.66 2.60 23.01
N VAL A 185 8.73 1.68 22.06
CA VAL A 185 8.64 0.24 22.29
C VAL A 185 9.82 -0.47 21.63
N SER A 186 10.13 -1.67 22.05
CA SER A 186 11.19 -2.46 21.41
C SER A 186 10.84 -2.74 19.94
N LYS A 187 11.86 -2.87 19.09
CA LYS A 187 11.70 -3.21 17.67
C LYS A 187 10.85 -4.48 17.48
N GLY A 188 11.10 -5.53 18.26
CA GLY A 188 10.35 -6.78 18.16
C GLY A 188 8.87 -6.62 18.54
N GLU A 189 8.55 -5.79 19.53
CA GLU A 189 7.16 -5.48 19.90
C GLU A 189 6.46 -4.68 18.80
N ALA A 190 7.12 -3.66 18.25
CA ALA A 190 6.58 -2.87 17.16
C ALA A 190 6.28 -3.72 15.93
N ILE A 191 7.21 -4.60 15.53
CA ILE A 191 7.03 -5.53 14.41
C ILE A 191 5.82 -6.45 14.66
N ARG A 192 5.70 -7.05 15.86
CA ARG A 192 4.54 -7.92 16.17
C ARG A 192 3.22 -7.18 16.05
N LYS A 193 3.14 -5.93 16.55
CA LYS A 193 1.92 -5.11 16.47
C LYS A 193 1.56 -4.81 15.02
N LEU A 194 2.53 -4.45 14.18
CA LEU A 194 2.31 -4.20 12.76
C LEU A 194 1.88 -5.46 12.02
N ARG A 195 2.55 -6.58 12.21
CA ARG A 195 2.17 -7.86 11.60
C ARG A 195 0.74 -8.24 11.94
N SER A 196 0.35 -8.14 13.22
CA SER A 196 -1.03 -8.38 13.64
C SER A 196 -2.01 -7.39 13.02
N TYR A 197 -1.62 -6.14 12.83
CA TYR A 197 -2.46 -5.13 12.16
C TYR A 197 -2.70 -5.48 10.68
N TRP A 198 -1.67 -5.79 9.92
CA TRP A 198 -1.78 -6.15 8.51
C TRP A 198 -2.56 -7.47 8.32
N SER A 199 -2.34 -8.47 9.18
CA SER A 199 -3.13 -9.72 9.13
C SER A 199 -4.63 -9.47 9.34
N ARG A 200 -5.02 -8.53 10.21
CA ARG A 200 -6.43 -8.15 10.38
C ARG A 200 -7.03 -7.44 9.16
N LEU A 201 -6.21 -6.86 8.31
CA LEU A 201 -6.64 -6.28 7.03
C LEU A 201 -6.77 -7.31 5.91
N GLY A 202 -6.46 -8.58 6.18
CA GLY A 202 -6.53 -9.68 5.23
C GLY A 202 -5.21 -10.01 4.55
N PHE A 203 -4.11 -9.41 4.97
CA PHE A 203 -2.79 -9.75 4.44
C PHE A 203 -2.23 -11.00 5.11
N TRP A 204 -1.63 -11.89 4.33
CA TRP A 204 -1.02 -13.15 4.75
C TRP A 204 0.50 -13.09 4.67
N PRO A 205 1.23 -13.60 5.67
CA PRO A 205 2.68 -13.60 5.64
C PRO A 205 3.21 -14.59 4.61
N LEU A 206 4.17 -14.17 3.79
CA LEU A 206 4.90 -15.05 2.88
C LEU A 206 6.07 -15.71 3.64
N GLY A 207 5.82 -16.86 4.21
CA GLY A 207 6.84 -17.60 4.97
C GLY A 207 7.56 -16.74 6.00
N ASN A 208 8.89 -16.75 5.97
CA ASN A 208 9.75 -15.97 6.86
C ASN A 208 10.38 -14.73 6.21
N THR A 209 9.95 -14.34 5.02
CA THR A 209 10.51 -13.20 4.25
C THR A 209 10.25 -11.84 4.89
N GLY A 210 9.22 -11.74 5.72
CA GLY A 210 8.73 -10.48 6.25
C GLY A 210 7.73 -9.77 5.31
N ILE A 211 7.53 -10.28 4.12
CA ILE A 211 6.55 -9.78 3.14
C ILE A 211 5.16 -10.31 3.52
N TYR A 212 4.15 -9.48 3.33
CA TYR A 212 2.74 -9.79 3.52
C TYR A 212 2.01 -9.53 2.22
N LEU A 213 1.15 -10.46 1.81
CA LEU A 213 0.44 -10.45 0.54
C LEU A 213 -1.08 -10.45 0.74
N LEU A 214 -1.78 -9.82 -0.19
CA LEU A 214 -3.22 -9.84 -0.31
C LEU A 214 -3.58 -10.10 -1.78
N SER A 215 -4.37 -11.14 -2.05
CA SER A 215 -4.93 -11.38 -3.39
C SER A 215 -6.04 -10.39 -3.68
N VAL A 216 -5.97 -9.74 -4.84
CA VAL A 216 -7.01 -8.80 -5.28
C VAL A 216 -8.27 -9.55 -5.71
N SER A 217 -8.13 -10.72 -6.33
CA SER A 217 -9.24 -11.57 -6.78
C SER A 217 -10.08 -12.10 -5.60
N GLN A 218 -9.43 -12.56 -4.54
CA GLN A 218 -10.11 -13.09 -3.35
C GLN A 218 -10.84 -12.01 -2.55
N ARG A 219 -10.39 -10.75 -2.59
CA ARG A 219 -11.04 -9.63 -1.93
C ARG A 219 -12.46 -9.35 -2.44
N GLY A 220 -12.69 -9.56 -3.73
CA GLY A 220 -14.02 -9.40 -4.34
C GLY A 220 -15.07 -10.39 -3.81
N CYS A 221 -14.65 -11.57 -3.38
CA CYS A 221 -15.55 -12.60 -2.83
C CYS A 221 -16.01 -12.27 -1.40
N ASP A 222 -15.16 -11.70 -0.57
CA ASP A 222 -15.48 -11.38 0.84
C ASP A 222 -16.44 -10.20 0.98
N LEU A 223 -16.35 -9.19 0.11
CA LEU A 223 -17.25 -8.04 0.12
C LEU A 223 -18.69 -8.41 -0.26
N SER A 224 -18.87 -9.42 -1.11
CA SER A 224 -20.19 -9.91 -1.52
C SER A 224 -20.91 -10.73 -0.44
N SER A 225 -20.16 -11.28 0.53
CA SER A 225 -20.71 -12.10 1.61
C SER A 225 -21.12 -11.30 2.86
N GLN A 226 -20.48 -10.14 3.11
CA GLN A 226 -20.81 -9.31 4.28
C GLN A 226 -22.02 -8.39 4.06
N ASP A 227 -22.33 -8.00 2.81
CA ASP A 227 -23.50 -7.16 2.50
C ASP A 227 -24.81 -7.97 2.40
N ARG A 228 -24.76 -9.30 2.22
CA ARG A 228 -25.97 -10.14 2.18
C ARG A 228 -26.57 -10.48 3.55
N GLY A 229 -25.86 -10.18 4.63
CA GLY A 229 -26.29 -10.49 6.01
C GLY A 229 -27.06 -9.40 6.75
N ARG A 230 -27.25 -8.21 6.18
CA ARG A 230 -27.93 -7.07 6.84
C ARG A 230 -29.18 -6.55 6.15
N GLY A 231 -29.76 -7.34 5.28
CA GLY A 231 -31.07 -7.05 4.72
C GLY A 231 -32.09 -8.08 5.21
N LEU A 232 -33.08 -7.65 6.01
CA LEU A 232 -34.26 -8.36 6.52
C LEU A 232 -34.14 -8.90 7.95
N GLN A 233 -34.31 -8.01 8.92
CA GLN A 233 -35.33 -8.21 9.97
C GLN A 233 -35.76 -6.84 10.51
#